data_c6133cbf58f60041f13ed4cfaf125b67
#
_entry.id   c6133cbf58f60041f13ed4cfaf125b67
#
_cell.length_a   1.000
_cell.length_b   1.000
_cell.length_c   1.000
_cell.angle_alpha   90.00
_cell.angle_beta   90.00
_cell.angle_gamma   90.00
#
_symmetry.space_group_name_H-M   'P 1'
#
loop_
_entity.id
_entity.type
_entity.pdbx_description
1 polymer ?
#
loop_
_entity_poly.entity_id
_entity_poly.type
_entity_poly.pdbx_seq_one_letter_code
_entity_poly.pdbx_strand_id
1 'polypeptide(L)'
;MDEIIFRQYRLGDESRIVDLFIIGAPHKRTTGFWEWINKCGPFGQSIVEVGELDGKIVATYAVMPVQVQFKKELVKAGFGIQLFIHNEHRNINNTILIADRVYKRCKKEGFNFIYGFPNDYAFPLHSKVMGWEHIADFRCMELYTQKIKSDSEYDRDIKIERVEIFNEEIDNLWQQTSIADPAKNAVIRNSSFLNWKFFNNPLEHYIANVAKINGEVVGYMVLKLFRKENVFCGHLVDFLSRKQNEKLIFQSLLHRAFDFFGWAKVDVIFAWCFPSNTYFEMIYSIGFRPTGFNTHFALKPIKNNDLADLTKYDNWFITMADSDAF
;
A
#
# COMPACT_ATOMS: atom_id res chain seq x y z
N MET A 1 -40.70 0.80 4.14
CA MET A 1 -39.36 1.13 3.62
C MET A 1 -38.59 -0.17 3.61
N ASP A 2 -38.14 -0.56 2.45
CA ASP A 2 -37.39 -1.80 2.33
C ASP A 2 -36.07 -1.67 3.09
N GLU A 3 -35.68 -2.73 3.78
CA GLU A 3 -34.49 -2.75 4.63
C GLU A 3 -33.28 -3.24 3.83
N ILE A 4 -32.09 -2.65 4.07
CA ILE A 4 -30.85 -3.08 3.42
C ILE A 4 -30.50 -4.49 3.90
N ILE A 5 -30.36 -5.41 2.96
CA ILE A 5 -29.94 -6.79 3.23
C ILE A 5 -28.42 -6.85 3.13
N PHE A 6 -27.75 -6.99 4.27
CA PHE A 6 -26.30 -7.21 4.31
C PHE A 6 -25.97 -8.68 4.11
N ARG A 7 -25.16 -8.98 3.10
CA ARG A 7 -24.77 -10.35 2.71
C ARG A 7 -23.35 -10.43 2.18
N GLN A 8 -22.86 -11.65 2.06
CA GLN A 8 -21.60 -11.90 1.35
C GLN A 8 -21.72 -11.57 -0.12
N TYR A 9 -20.61 -11.10 -0.71
CA TYR A 9 -20.44 -11.01 -2.15
C TYR A 9 -20.81 -12.34 -2.83
N ARG A 10 -21.41 -12.25 -3.99
CA ARG A 10 -21.69 -13.37 -4.89
C ARG A 10 -21.17 -13.07 -6.28
N LEU A 11 -20.79 -14.11 -7.01
CA LEU A 11 -20.38 -13.96 -8.42
C LEU A 11 -21.50 -13.26 -9.21
N GLY A 12 -21.14 -12.23 -9.94
CA GLY A 12 -22.06 -11.34 -10.68
C GLY A 12 -22.40 -10.03 -9.93
N ASP A 13 -21.93 -9.82 -8.70
CA ASP A 13 -22.08 -8.54 -8.00
C ASP A 13 -21.08 -7.47 -8.49
N GLU A 14 -20.03 -7.85 -9.22
CA GLU A 14 -18.89 -6.99 -9.55
C GLU A 14 -19.30 -5.70 -10.25
N SER A 15 -20.11 -5.81 -11.28
CA SER A 15 -20.59 -4.63 -12.02
C SER A 15 -21.41 -3.72 -11.13
N ARG A 16 -22.32 -4.27 -10.31
CA ARG A 16 -23.17 -3.50 -9.39
C ARG A 16 -22.34 -2.82 -8.28
N ILE A 17 -21.25 -3.46 -7.82
CA ILE A 17 -20.30 -2.85 -6.88
C ILE A 17 -19.53 -1.70 -7.57
N VAL A 18 -19.11 -1.91 -8.82
CA VAL A 18 -18.45 -0.86 -9.59
C VAL A 18 -19.37 0.33 -9.84
N ASP A 19 -20.66 0.09 -10.17
CA ASP A 19 -21.67 1.15 -10.33
C ASP A 19 -21.81 2.00 -9.06
N LEU A 20 -21.80 1.37 -7.86
CA LEU A 20 -21.81 2.10 -6.59
C LEU A 20 -20.58 3.02 -6.43
N PHE A 21 -19.42 2.59 -6.91
CA PHE A 21 -18.21 3.40 -6.82
C PHE A 21 -18.17 4.58 -7.81
N ILE A 22 -18.75 4.44 -8.99
CA ILE A 22 -18.79 5.51 -10.00
C ILE A 22 -19.48 6.75 -9.44
N ILE A 23 -20.45 6.59 -8.55
CA ILE A 23 -21.15 7.69 -7.87
C ILE A 23 -20.19 8.54 -6.99
N GLY A 24 -19.17 7.93 -6.39
CA GLY A 24 -18.27 8.59 -5.42
C GLY A 24 -16.85 8.89 -5.90
N ALA A 25 -16.33 8.14 -6.89
CA ALA A 25 -14.97 8.27 -7.41
C ALA A 25 -14.84 7.67 -8.82
N PRO A 26 -15.23 8.38 -9.88
CA PRO A 26 -15.39 7.81 -11.22
C PRO A 26 -14.08 7.36 -11.91
N HIS A 27 -12.91 7.76 -11.43
CA HIS A 27 -11.69 7.71 -12.25
C HIS A 27 -10.87 6.42 -12.21
N LYS A 28 -11.21 5.43 -11.37
CA LYS A 28 -10.35 4.24 -11.19
C LYS A 28 -11.10 2.92 -10.96
N ARG A 29 -12.32 2.76 -11.48
CA ARG A 29 -13.08 1.58 -11.05
C ARG A 29 -13.75 0.87 -12.21
N THR A 30 -12.96 0.05 -12.87
CA THR A 30 -13.46 -0.95 -13.83
C THR A 30 -13.68 -2.29 -13.12
N THR A 31 -14.52 -3.13 -13.71
CA THR A 31 -14.70 -4.52 -13.22
C THR A 31 -13.37 -5.27 -13.19
N GLY A 32 -12.53 -5.10 -14.22
CA GLY A 32 -11.19 -5.72 -14.26
C GLY A 32 -10.28 -5.28 -13.10
N PHE A 33 -10.30 -3.99 -12.72
CA PHE A 33 -9.56 -3.53 -11.54
C PHE A 33 -10.14 -4.11 -10.25
N TRP A 34 -11.47 -4.15 -10.12
CA TRP A 34 -12.12 -4.74 -8.96
C TRP A 34 -11.76 -6.24 -8.82
N GLU A 35 -11.73 -6.97 -9.93
CA GLU A 35 -11.34 -8.39 -9.94
C GLU A 35 -9.86 -8.56 -9.59
N TRP A 36 -8.99 -7.74 -10.15
CA TRP A 36 -7.57 -7.78 -9.85
C TRP A 36 -7.30 -7.61 -8.35
N ILE A 37 -7.88 -6.59 -7.69
CA ILE A 37 -7.60 -6.31 -6.28
C ILE A 37 -8.30 -7.31 -5.34
N ASN A 38 -9.50 -7.81 -5.71
CA ASN A 38 -10.29 -8.64 -4.81
C ASN A 38 -10.16 -10.15 -5.07
N LYS A 39 -9.80 -10.56 -6.29
CA LYS A 39 -9.75 -11.99 -6.66
C LYS A 39 -8.36 -12.50 -7.00
N CYS A 40 -7.47 -11.64 -7.50
CA CYS A 40 -6.16 -12.05 -8.05
C CYS A 40 -4.99 -11.79 -7.10
N GLY A 41 -5.24 -11.40 -5.86
CA GLY A 41 -4.19 -11.16 -4.88
C GLY A 41 -3.40 -12.44 -4.54
N PRO A 42 -2.07 -12.33 -4.33
CA PRO A 42 -1.19 -13.49 -4.15
C PRO A 42 -1.44 -14.25 -2.84
N PHE A 43 -2.15 -13.66 -1.89
CA PHE A 43 -2.43 -14.25 -0.58
C PHE A 43 -3.87 -14.71 -0.41
N GLY A 44 -4.63 -14.76 -1.51
CA GLY A 44 -6.02 -15.21 -1.55
C GLY A 44 -7.01 -14.11 -1.91
N GLN A 45 -8.27 -14.49 -2.00
CA GLN A 45 -9.36 -13.57 -2.35
C GLN A 45 -9.76 -12.72 -1.15
N SER A 46 -10.20 -11.49 -1.43
CA SER A 46 -10.72 -10.58 -0.41
C SER A 46 -11.98 -11.12 0.24
N ILE A 47 -12.14 -10.82 1.53
CA ILE A 47 -13.44 -10.91 2.20
C ILE A 47 -14.23 -9.68 1.77
N VAL A 48 -15.34 -9.90 1.07
CA VAL A 48 -16.23 -8.82 0.62
C VAL A 48 -17.63 -9.04 1.17
N GLU A 49 -18.19 -8.00 1.80
CA GLU A 49 -19.58 -7.89 2.19
C GLU A 49 -20.25 -6.78 1.40
N VAL A 50 -21.51 -6.96 1.08
CA VAL A 50 -22.34 -5.98 0.37
C VAL A 50 -23.65 -5.73 1.10
N GLY A 51 -24.19 -4.52 0.95
CA GLY A 51 -25.56 -4.18 1.32
C GLY A 51 -26.40 -4.04 0.06
N GLU A 52 -27.46 -4.80 -0.07
CA GLU A 52 -28.38 -4.79 -1.21
C GLU A 52 -29.73 -4.22 -0.81
N LEU A 53 -30.26 -3.34 -1.64
CA LEU A 53 -31.58 -2.75 -1.53
C LEU A 53 -32.22 -2.71 -2.92
N ASP A 54 -33.39 -3.30 -3.09
CA ASP A 54 -34.15 -3.34 -4.35
C ASP A 54 -33.31 -3.78 -5.56
N GLY A 55 -32.47 -4.82 -5.36
CA GLY A 55 -31.59 -5.38 -6.39
C GLY A 55 -30.35 -4.52 -6.71
N LYS A 56 -30.14 -3.39 -6.03
CA LYS A 56 -28.95 -2.55 -6.18
C LYS A 56 -27.99 -2.75 -5.02
N ILE A 57 -26.70 -2.74 -5.29
CA ILE A 57 -25.68 -2.68 -4.22
C ILE A 57 -25.54 -1.22 -3.77
N VAL A 58 -25.89 -0.98 -2.51
CA VAL A 58 -25.83 0.35 -1.87
C VAL A 58 -24.74 0.47 -0.81
N ALA A 59 -24.09 -0.62 -0.47
CA ALA A 59 -22.96 -0.64 0.46
C ALA A 59 -21.97 -1.74 0.08
N THR A 60 -20.69 -1.53 0.34
CA THR A 60 -19.64 -2.54 0.23
C THR A 60 -18.54 -2.29 1.24
N TYR A 61 -17.89 -3.36 1.69
CA TYR A 61 -16.65 -3.31 2.44
C TYR A 61 -15.81 -4.54 2.11
N ALA A 62 -14.55 -4.34 1.79
CA ALA A 62 -13.62 -5.41 1.45
C ALA A 62 -12.38 -5.40 2.36
N VAL A 63 -11.86 -6.58 2.65
CA VAL A 63 -10.57 -6.78 3.31
C VAL A 63 -9.75 -7.74 2.46
N MET A 64 -8.68 -7.22 1.89
CA MET A 64 -7.73 -7.97 1.08
C MET A 64 -6.74 -8.72 1.97
N PRO A 65 -6.53 -10.04 1.81
CA PRO A 65 -5.52 -10.76 2.55
C PRO A 65 -4.10 -10.30 2.18
N VAL A 66 -3.28 -10.13 3.20
CA VAL A 66 -1.84 -9.88 3.06
C VAL A 66 -1.08 -10.77 4.04
N GLN A 67 0.18 -11.04 3.74
CA GLN A 67 1.11 -11.64 4.68
C GLN A 67 2.00 -10.55 5.28
N VAL A 68 2.03 -10.49 6.60
CA VAL A 68 2.83 -9.52 7.35
C VAL A 68 3.85 -10.27 8.19
N GLN A 69 5.11 -9.85 8.11
CA GLN A 69 6.12 -10.26 9.09
C GLN A 69 5.78 -9.59 10.42
N PHE A 70 5.60 -10.38 11.45
CA PHE A 70 5.32 -9.95 12.81
C PHE A 70 5.97 -10.91 13.82
N LYS A 71 6.84 -10.42 14.71
CA LYS A 71 7.55 -11.24 15.74
C LYS A 71 8.22 -12.50 15.17
N LYS A 72 8.94 -12.39 14.07
CA LYS A 72 9.61 -13.52 13.36
C LYS A 72 8.67 -14.47 12.62
N GLU A 73 7.38 -14.28 12.70
CA GLU A 73 6.41 -15.12 12.03
C GLU A 73 5.76 -14.38 10.85
N LEU A 74 5.31 -15.13 9.87
CA LEU A 74 4.42 -14.62 8.83
C LEU A 74 2.99 -14.85 9.29
N VAL A 75 2.27 -13.75 9.52
CA VAL A 75 0.88 -13.81 9.96
C VAL A 75 -0.05 -13.37 8.82
N LYS A 76 -1.23 -13.99 8.75
CA LYS A 76 -2.29 -13.55 7.88
C LYS A 76 -2.91 -12.28 8.46
N ALA A 77 -2.76 -11.17 7.77
CA ALA A 77 -3.39 -9.89 8.06
C ALA A 77 -4.30 -9.46 6.93
N GLY A 78 -5.05 -8.39 7.13
CA GLY A 78 -5.91 -7.81 6.12
C GLY A 78 -5.54 -6.37 5.82
N PHE A 79 -5.70 -5.98 4.57
CA PHE A 79 -5.73 -4.58 4.18
C PHE A 79 -7.18 -4.16 3.95
N GLY A 80 -7.68 -3.23 4.77
CA GLY A 80 -9.06 -2.72 4.70
C GLY A 80 -9.21 -1.75 3.54
N ILE A 81 -10.05 -2.11 2.58
CA ILE A 81 -10.28 -1.36 1.35
C ILE A 81 -11.77 -1.21 1.04
N GLN A 82 -12.10 -0.24 0.20
CA GLN A 82 -13.42 -0.17 -0.43
C GLN A 82 -14.61 -0.13 0.56
N LEU A 83 -14.45 0.47 1.75
CA LEU A 83 -15.60 0.80 2.58
C LEU A 83 -16.36 1.97 1.95
N PHE A 84 -17.49 1.67 1.35
CA PHE A 84 -18.33 2.68 0.71
C PHE A 84 -19.81 2.36 0.96
N ILE A 85 -20.57 3.39 1.33
CA ILE A 85 -22.02 3.34 1.49
C ILE A 85 -22.60 4.51 0.71
N HIS A 86 -23.61 4.24 -0.11
CA HIS A 86 -24.34 5.28 -0.86
C HIS A 86 -24.82 6.40 0.06
N ASN A 87 -24.74 7.65 -0.38
CA ASN A 87 -24.99 8.81 0.47
C ASN A 87 -26.36 8.77 1.18
N GLU A 88 -27.41 8.34 0.48
CA GLU A 88 -28.77 8.24 1.03
C GLU A 88 -28.91 7.18 2.15
N HIS A 89 -27.99 6.23 2.20
CA HIS A 89 -28.01 5.12 3.16
C HIS A 89 -26.84 5.18 4.16
N ARG A 90 -26.01 6.22 4.04
CA ARG A 90 -24.82 6.40 4.89
C ARG A 90 -25.22 6.85 6.28
N ASN A 91 -25.13 5.95 7.23
CA ASN A 91 -25.30 6.20 8.65
C ASN A 91 -24.43 5.27 9.49
N ILE A 92 -24.30 5.57 10.77
CA ILE A 92 -23.47 4.80 11.71
C ILE A 92 -23.91 3.34 11.79
N ASN A 93 -25.21 3.08 11.86
CA ASN A 93 -25.74 1.72 12.01
C ASN A 93 -25.38 0.84 10.82
N ASN A 94 -25.59 1.32 9.60
CA ASN A 94 -25.23 0.57 8.38
C ASN A 94 -23.74 0.33 8.29
N THR A 95 -22.92 1.28 8.73
CA THR A 95 -21.47 1.13 8.79
C THR A 95 -21.04 0.06 9.80
N ILE A 96 -21.63 0.05 10.98
CA ILE A 96 -21.35 -0.97 12.01
C ILE A 96 -21.79 -2.35 11.50
N LEU A 97 -22.97 -2.46 10.91
CA LEU A 97 -23.51 -3.74 10.42
C LEU A 97 -22.59 -4.38 9.38
N ILE A 98 -22.16 -3.63 8.37
CA ILE A 98 -21.29 -4.19 7.32
C ILE A 98 -19.89 -4.49 7.86
N ALA A 99 -19.34 -3.62 8.73
CA ALA A 99 -18.02 -3.81 9.32
C ALA A 99 -17.98 -5.05 10.24
N ASP A 100 -18.98 -5.22 11.10
CA ASP A 100 -19.07 -6.37 12.01
C ASP A 100 -19.12 -7.70 11.24
N ARG A 101 -19.85 -7.75 10.13
CA ARG A 101 -19.88 -8.92 9.25
C ARG A 101 -18.52 -9.26 8.68
N VAL A 102 -17.82 -8.25 8.15
CA VAL A 102 -16.46 -8.41 7.63
C VAL A 102 -15.51 -8.90 8.72
N TYR A 103 -15.53 -8.29 9.92
CA TYR A 103 -14.64 -8.67 11.02
C TYR A 103 -14.91 -10.08 11.54
N LYS A 104 -16.19 -10.50 11.64
CA LYS A 104 -16.56 -11.86 12.00
C LYS A 104 -16.01 -12.88 11.00
N ARG A 105 -16.06 -12.57 9.69
CA ARG A 105 -15.48 -13.44 8.67
C ARG A 105 -13.96 -13.45 8.73
N CYS A 106 -13.30 -12.30 8.87
CA CYS A 106 -11.86 -12.24 9.07
C CYS A 106 -11.40 -13.08 10.25
N LYS A 107 -12.14 -13.03 11.38
CA LYS A 107 -11.86 -13.86 12.56
C LYS A 107 -11.99 -15.35 12.24
N LYS A 108 -13.07 -15.76 11.56
CA LYS A 108 -13.30 -17.15 11.14
C LYS A 108 -12.22 -17.67 10.20
N GLU A 109 -11.72 -16.81 9.30
CA GLU A 109 -10.68 -17.15 8.33
C GLU A 109 -9.24 -16.97 8.87
N GLY A 110 -9.10 -16.69 10.17
CA GLY A 110 -7.80 -16.71 10.85
C GLY A 110 -6.94 -15.46 10.70
N PHE A 111 -7.52 -14.32 10.31
CA PHE A 111 -6.79 -13.06 10.28
C PHE A 111 -6.38 -12.64 11.71
N ASN A 112 -5.18 -12.06 11.83
CA ASN A 112 -4.68 -11.54 13.10
C ASN A 112 -5.16 -10.11 13.35
N PHE A 113 -5.07 -9.27 12.34
CA PHE A 113 -5.51 -7.88 12.36
C PHE A 113 -5.83 -7.40 10.94
N ILE A 114 -6.46 -6.23 10.84
CA ILE A 114 -6.65 -5.49 9.59
C ILE A 114 -5.94 -4.14 9.77
N TYR A 115 -5.19 -3.69 8.77
CA TYR A 115 -4.63 -2.34 8.75
C TYR A 115 -5.21 -1.54 7.59
N GLY A 116 -5.03 -0.22 7.63
CA GLY A 116 -5.46 0.65 6.56
C GLY A 116 -5.02 2.10 6.74
N PHE A 117 -5.31 2.89 5.71
CA PHE A 117 -5.00 4.31 5.64
C PHE A 117 -6.29 5.11 5.42
N PRO A 118 -7.15 5.23 6.44
CA PRO A 118 -8.38 6.01 6.34
C PRO A 118 -8.05 7.49 6.11
N ASN A 119 -8.79 8.15 5.22
CA ASN A 119 -8.70 9.59 5.03
C ASN A 119 -9.33 10.36 6.22
N ASP A 120 -9.18 11.69 6.25
CA ASP A 120 -9.67 12.55 7.33
C ASP A 120 -11.17 12.37 7.64
N TYR A 121 -11.98 12.04 6.63
CA TYR A 121 -13.42 11.77 6.83
C TYR A 121 -13.68 10.40 7.44
N ALA A 122 -12.93 9.39 7.00
CA ALA A 122 -13.14 8.02 7.43
C ALA A 122 -12.47 7.72 8.78
N PHE A 123 -11.38 8.41 9.11
CA PHE A 123 -10.60 8.15 10.32
C PHE A 123 -11.41 8.24 11.63
N PRO A 124 -12.23 9.30 11.87
CA PRO A 124 -13.07 9.36 13.07
C PRO A 124 -14.06 8.20 13.17
N LEU A 125 -14.58 7.72 12.04
CA LEU A 125 -15.48 6.58 11.99
C LEU A 125 -14.74 5.29 12.35
N HIS A 126 -13.56 5.07 11.77
CA HIS A 126 -12.73 3.90 12.09
C HIS A 126 -12.33 3.89 13.56
N SER A 127 -11.81 4.98 14.09
CA SER A 127 -11.27 5.04 15.46
C SER A 127 -12.35 5.05 16.54
N LYS A 128 -13.42 5.85 16.37
CA LYS A 128 -14.44 6.07 17.42
C LYS A 128 -15.59 5.06 17.37
N VAL A 129 -15.89 4.49 16.19
CA VAL A 129 -17.07 3.66 15.96
C VAL A 129 -16.70 2.20 15.65
N MET A 130 -15.75 1.99 14.74
CA MET A 130 -15.38 0.66 14.28
C MET A 130 -14.31 -0.02 15.15
N GLY A 131 -13.79 0.67 16.17
CA GLY A 131 -12.81 0.15 17.13
C GLY A 131 -11.44 -0.12 16.50
N TRP A 132 -11.00 0.75 15.59
CA TRP A 132 -9.65 0.75 15.07
C TRP A 132 -8.73 1.54 16.01
N GLU A 133 -7.52 1.05 16.17
CA GLU A 133 -6.47 1.72 16.93
C GLU A 133 -5.66 2.62 16.00
N HIS A 134 -5.48 3.87 16.39
CA HIS A 134 -4.60 4.80 15.70
C HIS A 134 -3.15 4.45 16.01
N ILE A 135 -2.33 4.24 14.99
CA ILE A 135 -0.92 3.90 15.13
C ILE A 135 -0.05 5.14 14.96
N ALA A 136 -0.24 5.86 13.87
CA ALA A 136 0.54 7.05 13.57
C ALA A 136 -0.16 7.94 12.53
N ASP A 137 0.19 9.21 12.59
CA ASP A 137 0.07 10.11 11.46
C ASP A 137 1.43 10.32 10.83
N PHE A 138 1.50 10.23 9.52
CA PHE A 138 2.72 10.53 8.78
C PHE A 138 2.42 11.37 7.53
N ARG A 139 3.44 12.03 7.04
CA ARG A 139 3.31 12.91 5.88
C ARG A 139 3.98 12.29 4.67
N CYS A 140 3.35 12.46 3.52
CA CYS A 140 4.04 12.24 2.27
C CYS A 140 5.24 13.17 2.18
N MET A 141 6.37 12.67 1.71
CA MET A 141 7.58 13.46 1.46
C MET A 141 7.58 13.93 0.02
N GLU A 142 8.00 15.17 -0.24
CA GLU A 142 8.10 15.75 -1.59
C GLU A 142 9.47 16.34 -1.88
N LEU A 143 9.90 16.24 -3.13
CA LEU A 143 11.10 16.88 -3.66
C LEU A 143 10.80 17.49 -5.03
N TYR A 144 10.98 18.79 -5.18
CA TYR A 144 10.93 19.47 -6.48
C TYR A 144 12.20 19.18 -7.27
N THR A 145 12.07 18.70 -8.51
CA THR A 145 13.20 18.21 -9.32
C THR A 145 14.24 19.28 -9.60
N GLN A 146 13.86 20.54 -9.69
CA GLN A 146 14.78 21.68 -9.80
C GLN A 146 15.73 21.85 -8.59
N LYS A 147 15.45 21.21 -7.47
CA LYS A 147 16.28 21.21 -6.26
C LYS A 147 17.24 20.02 -6.18
N ILE A 148 17.17 19.09 -7.13
CA ILE A 148 18.08 17.94 -7.18
C ILE A 148 19.47 18.44 -7.53
N LYS A 149 20.43 18.15 -6.65
CA LYS A 149 21.84 18.43 -6.92
C LYS A 149 22.43 17.29 -7.76
N SER A 150 23.16 17.65 -8.82
CA SER A 150 23.76 16.67 -9.75
C SER A 150 24.93 15.84 -9.16
N ASP A 151 25.42 16.20 -7.99
CA ASP A 151 26.65 15.64 -7.40
C ASP A 151 26.40 14.46 -6.44
N SER A 152 25.35 13.65 -6.67
CA SER A 152 25.18 12.43 -5.86
C SER A 152 26.23 11.39 -6.26
N GLU A 153 27.14 11.08 -5.32
CA GLU A 153 28.05 9.94 -5.47
C GLU A 153 27.23 8.65 -5.67
N TYR A 154 27.47 7.96 -6.77
CA TYR A 154 26.95 6.61 -6.99
C TYR A 154 28.14 5.66 -7.24
N ASP A 155 27.99 4.44 -6.78
CA ASP A 155 29.01 3.41 -6.96
C ASP A 155 28.89 2.81 -8.35
N ARG A 156 29.99 2.86 -9.14
CA ARG A 156 30.05 2.32 -10.50
C ARG A 156 29.99 0.77 -10.53
N ASP A 157 30.26 0.12 -9.41
CA ASP A 157 30.20 -1.33 -9.29
C ASP A 157 28.76 -1.82 -9.09
N ILE A 158 27.82 -0.91 -8.77
CA ILE A 158 26.40 -1.21 -8.66
C ILE A 158 25.72 -0.98 -10.01
N LYS A 159 25.36 -2.04 -10.70
CA LYS A 159 24.63 -1.99 -11.96
C LYS A 159 23.14 -1.87 -11.72
N ILE A 160 22.50 -0.86 -12.32
CA ILE A 160 21.05 -0.69 -12.24
C ILE A 160 20.42 -1.12 -13.55
N GLU A 161 19.51 -2.09 -13.47
CA GLU A 161 18.81 -2.66 -14.63
C GLU A 161 17.30 -2.46 -14.46
N ARG A 162 16.61 -2.08 -15.55
CA ARG A 162 15.15 -2.08 -15.60
C ARG A 162 14.66 -3.51 -15.77
N VAL A 163 13.61 -3.87 -15.04
CA VAL A 163 12.96 -5.18 -15.15
C VAL A 163 11.48 -5.02 -15.43
N GLU A 164 10.89 -6.02 -16.09
CA GLU A 164 9.45 -6.13 -16.39
C GLU A 164 8.80 -7.28 -15.61
N ILE A 165 9.57 -7.98 -14.81
CA ILE A 165 9.14 -9.01 -13.89
C ILE A 165 10.18 -9.15 -12.77
N PHE A 166 9.72 -9.39 -11.55
CA PHE A 166 10.57 -9.80 -10.44
C PHE A 166 10.65 -11.33 -10.38
N ASN A 167 11.87 -11.86 -10.34
CA ASN A 167 12.14 -13.29 -10.22
C ASN A 167 12.42 -13.69 -8.74
N GLU A 168 12.81 -14.93 -8.52
CA GLU A 168 13.12 -15.48 -7.18
C GLU A 168 14.30 -14.78 -6.47
N GLU A 169 15.13 -14.03 -7.18
CA GLU A 169 16.23 -13.27 -6.56
C GLU A 169 15.69 -12.22 -5.56
N ILE A 170 14.48 -11.70 -5.80
CA ILE A 170 13.80 -10.77 -4.88
C ILE A 170 13.43 -11.45 -3.56
N ASP A 171 13.04 -12.73 -3.60
CA ASP A 171 12.68 -13.49 -2.40
C ASP A 171 13.92 -13.70 -1.51
N ASN A 172 15.09 -13.90 -2.13
CA ASN A 172 16.38 -13.96 -1.43
C ASN A 172 16.78 -12.59 -0.88
N LEU A 173 16.57 -11.50 -1.65
CA LEU A 173 16.86 -10.14 -1.21
C LEU A 173 16.08 -9.81 0.07
N TRP A 174 14.79 -10.15 0.16
CA TRP A 174 13.97 -9.88 1.33
C TRP A 174 14.65 -10.32 2.64
N GLN A 175 15.21 -11.54 2.65
CA GLN A 175 15.89 -12.10 3.84
C GLN A 175 17.19 -11.36 4.22
N GLN A 176 17.75 -10.58 3.32
CA GLN A 176 19.00 -9.84 3.50
C GLN A 176 18.79 -8.37 3.90
N THR A 177 17.55 -7.91 3.95
CA THR A 177 17.21 -6.51 4.25
C THR A 177 17.21 -6.22 5.75
N SER A 178 17.36 -4.95 6.12
CA SER A 178 17.15 -4.51 7.50
C SER A 178 15.68 -4.67 7.95
N ILE A 179 14.75 -4.77 6.99
CA ILE A 179 13.33 -4.95 7.24
C ILE A 179 13.00 -6.39 7.62
N ALA A 180 13.85 -7.36 7.25
CA ALA A 180 13.73 -8.75 7.72
C ALA A 180 14.06 -8.90 9.21
N ASP A 181 14.51 -7.83 9.90
CA ASP A 181 14.67 -7.82 11.35
C ASP A 181 13.33 -8.19 12.02
N PRO A 182 13.36 -9.19 12.92
CA PRO A 182 12.14 -9.64 13.62
C PRO A 182 11.42 -8.58 14.43
N ALA A 183 12.08 -7.46 14.75
CA ALA A 183 11.45 -6.31 15.41
C ALA A 183 10.63 -5.45 14.46
N LYS A 184 10.76 -5.64 13.13
CA LYS A 184 10.01 -4.88 12.14
C LYS A 184 8.74 -5.60 11.71
N ASN A 185 7.66 -4.81 11.56
CA ASN A 185 6.39 -5.23 10.98
C ASN A 185 6.33 -4.73 9.54
N ALA A 186 6.12 -5.60 8.59
CA ALA A 186 6.02 -5.22 7.17
C ALA A 186 5.22 -6.24 6.37
N VAL A 187 4.48 -5.79 5.38
CA VAL A 187 3.97 -6.68 4.33
C VAL A 187 5.17 -7.27 3.60
N ILE A 188 5.18 -8.56 3.37
CA ILE A 188 6.30 -9.21 2.67
C ILE A 188 6.43 -8.69 1.23
N ARG A 189 7.67 -8.56 0.78
CA ARG A 189 8.04 -8.11 -0.57
C ARG A 189 8.63 -9.26 -1.38
N ASN A 190 7.84 -10.33 -1.57
CA ASN A 190 8.25 -11.43 -2.43
C ASN A 190 7.88 -11.16 -3.90
N SER A 191 8.45 -11.94 -4.81
CA SER A 191 8.23 -11.84 -6.25
C SER A 191 6.75 -11.90 -6.61
N SER A 192 5.99 -12.79 -5.97
CA SER A 192 4.55 -12.95 -6.19
C SER A 192 3.75 -11.67 -5.85
N PHE A 193 4.03 -11.05 -4.68
CA PHE A 193 3.38 -9.80 -4.29
C PHE A 193 3.77 -8.64 -5.22
N LEU A 194 5.06 -8.48 -5.50
CA LEU A 194 5.54 -7.37 -6.33
C LEU A 194 5.06 -7.47 -7.77
N ASN A 195 5.03 -8.68 -8.35
CA ASN A 195 4.51 -8.88 -9.69
C ASN A 195 3.00 -8.60 -9.77
N TRP A 196 2.23 -9.10 -8.81
CA TRP A 196 0.82 -8.79 -8.73
C TRP A 196 0.57 -7.28 -8.60
N LYS A 197 1.26 -6.62 -7.69
CA LYS A 197 1.07 -5.20 -7.39
C LYS A 197 1.44 -4.30 -8.55
N PHE A 198 2.58 -4.56 -9.22
CA PHE A 198 3.19 -3.62 -10.14
C PHE A 198 3.06 -4.01 -11.62
N PHE A 199 3.13 -5.28 -11.95
CA PHE A 199 3.11 -5.71 -13.36
C PHE A 199 1.75 -6.24 -13.80
N ASN A 200 0.94 -6.78 -12.87
CA ASN A 200 -0.39 -7.28 -13.18
C ASN A 200 -1.51 -6.28 -12.87
N ASN A 201 -1.17 -5.05 -12.47
CA ASN A 201 -2.14 -3.99 -12.24
C ASN A 201 -2.74 -3.54 -13.58
N PRO A 202 -4.07 -3.63 -13.78
CA PRO A 202 -4.68 -3.33 -15.08
C PRO A 202 -4.84 -1.84 -15.38
N LEU A 203 -4.62 -0.96 -14.40
CA LEU A 203 -4.84 0.47 -14.56
C LEU A 203 -3.56 1.31 -14.49
N GLU A 204 -2.56 0.84 -13.77
CA GLU A 204 -1.38 1.63 -13.45
C GLU A 204 -0.13 1.01 -14.07
N HIS A 205 0.76 1.86 -14.55
CA HIS A 205 2.04 1.45 -15.12
C HIS A 205 3.17 1.88 -14.20
N TYR A 206 4.00 0.91 -13.85
CA TYR A 206 5.16 1.12 -12.98
C TYR A 206 6.45 0.84 -13.73
N ILE A 207 7.52 1.45 -13.25
CA ILE A 207 8.88 1.24 -13.74
C ILE A 207 9.68 0.66 -12.59
N ALA A 208 10.12 -0.57 -12.74
CA ALA A 208 10.91 -1.25 -11.74
C ALA A 208 12.38 -1.34 -12.16
N ASN A 209 13.26 -0.97 -11.24
CA ASN A 209 14.71 -1.09 -11.39
C ASN A 209 15.26 -2.00 -10.29
N VAL A 210 16.20 -2.87 -10.63
CA VAL A 210 16.97 -3.66 -9.68
C VAL A 210 18.43 -3.21 -9.68
N ALA A 211 19.02 -3.21 -8.49
CA ALA A 211 20.46 -3.01 -8.31
C ALA A 211 21.16 -4.36 -8.21
N LYS A 212 22.25 -4.53 -8.93
CA LYS A 212 23.07 -5.75 -8.92
C LYS A 212 24.52 -5.45 -8.57
N ILE A 213 25.12 -6.33 -7.75
CA ILE A 213 26.55 -6.40 -7.48
C ILE A 213 27.02 -7.82 -7.82
N ASN A 214 28.03 -7.95 -8.69
CA ASN A 214 28.54 -9.23 -9.17
C ASN A 214 27.43 -10.15 -9.75
N GLY A 215 26.40 -9.58 -10.34
CA GLY A 215 25.27 -10.32 -10.91
C GLY A 215 24.15 -10.67 -9.92
N GLU A 216 24.33 -10.50 -8.62
CA GLU A 216 23.33 -10.74 -7.59
C GLU A 216 22.44 -9.50 -7.38
N VAL A 217 21.12 -9.69 -7.25
CA VAL A 217 20.19 -8.61 -6.90
C VAL A 217 20.36 -8.21 -5.44
N VAL A 218 20.70 -6.95 -5.22
CA VAL A 218 20.99 -6.38 -3.90
C VAL A 218 20.04 -5.27 -3.47
N GLY A 219 19.13 -4.86 -4.36
CA GLY A 219 18.11 -3.85 -4.08
C GLY A 219 17.15 -3.67 -5.25
N TYR A 220 16.05 -3.00 -5.01
CA TYR A 220 15.13 -2.55 -6.07
C TYR A 220 14.47 -1.23 -5.71
N MET A 221 13.93 -0.56 -6.73
CA MET A 221 13.09 0.63 -6.60
C MET A 221 12.03 0.63 -7.69
N VAL A 222 10.78 0.91 -7.29
CA VAL A 222 9.62 1.00 -8.17
C VAL A 222 9.15 2.44 -8.26
N LEU A 223 9.00 2.92 -9.48
CA LEU A 223 8.63 4.29 -9.82
C LEU A 223 7.28 4.31 -10.53
N LYS A 224 6.57 5.43 -10.40
CA LYS A 224 5.34 5.71 -11.14
C LYS A 224 5.32 7.16 -11.59
N LEU A 225 4.76 7.41 -12.78
CA LEU A 225 4.45 8.74 -13.28
C LEU A 225 2.95 8.98 -13.22
N PHE A 226 2.55 10.19 -12.87
CA PHE A 226 1.16 10.60 -12.95
C PHE A 226 1.07 12.12 -13.17
N ARG A 227 -0.10 12.57 -13.59
CA ARG A 227 -0.38 14.01 -13.75
C ARG A 227 -1.47 14.43 -12.77
N LYS A 228 -1.21 15.51 -12.05
CA LYS A 228 -2.20 16.17 -11.20
C LYS A 228 -2.38 17.58 -11.73
N GLU A 229 -3.53 17.84 -12.37
CA GLU A 229 -3.78 19.10 -13.07
C GLU A 229 -2.68 19.40 -14.11
N ASN A 230 -1.94 20.50 -13.92
CA ASN A 230 -0.84 20.92 -14.80
C ASN A 230 0.55 20.49 -14.27
N VAL A 231 0.63 19.77 -13.15
CA VAL A 231 1.88 19.31 -12.53
C VAL A 231 2.16 17.87 -12.93
N PHE A 232 3.36 17.61 -13.45
CA PHE A 232 3.79 16.26 -13.76
C PHE A 232 4.56 15.69 -12.58
N CYS A 233 4.06 14.60 -12.03
CA CYS A 233 4.49 14.05 -10.76
C CYS A 233 5.15 12.70 -10.92
N GLY A 234 6.14 12.41 -10.07
CA GLY A 234 6.75 11.11 -9.90
C GLY A 234 6.51 10.54 -8.50
N HIS A 235 6.38 9.23 -8.38
CA HIS A 235 6.37 8.53 -7.09
C HIS A 235 7.57 7.61 -6.98
N LEU A 236 8.23 7.61 -5.81
CA LEU A 236 9.00 6.48 -5.31
C LEU A 236 8.02 5.56 -4.59
N VAL A 237 7.51 4.55 -5.30
CA VAL A 237 6.37 3.75 -4.82
C VAL A 237 6.80 2.70 -3.80
N ASP A 238 7.89 2.00 -4.10
CA ASP A 238 8.46 0.98 -3.22
C ASP A 238 9.97 0.87 -3.45
N PHE A 239 10.70 0.50 -2.41
CA PHE A 239 12.15 0.36 -2.47
C PHE A 239 12.66 -0.51 -1.33
N LEU A 240 13.68 -1.33 -1.62
CA LEU A 240 14.41 -2.13 -0.65
C LEU A 240 15.88 -2.25 -1.07
N SER A 241 16.74 -2.37 -0.09
CA SER A 241 18.16 -2.68 -0.27
C SER A 241 18.60 -3.71 0.77
N ARG A 242 19.53 -4.60 0.43
CA ARG A 242 20.13 -5.47 1.43
C ARG A 242 20.82 -4.63 2.49
N LYS A 243 20.87 -5.12 3.73
CA LYS A 243 21.45 -4.43 4.89
C LYS A 243 22.93 -4.05 4.68
N GLN A 244 23.70 -4.95 4.07
CA GLN A 244 25.09 -4.65 3.71
C GLN A 244 25.13 -3.64 2.58
N ASN A 245 25.78 -2.49 2.81
CA ASN A 245 25.87 -1.37 1.88
C ASN A 245 24.52 -0.72 1.56
N GLU A 246 23.52 -0.83 2.45
CA GLU A 246 22.14 -0.35 2.25
C GLU A 246 22.08 1.08 1.71
N LYS A 247 22.83 2.01 2.33
CA LYS A 247 22.87 3.41 1.93
C LYS A 247 23.37 3.57 0.49
N LEU A 248 24.45 2.92 0.13
CA LEU A 248 25.09 3.04 -1.18
C LEU A 248 24.21 2.47 -2.29
N ILE A 249 23.59 1.30 -2.03
CA ILE A 249 22.65 0.67 -2.96
C ILE A 249 21.42 1.57 -3.18
N PHE A 250 20.85 2.09 -2.10
CA PHE A 250 19.69 2.98 -2.17
C PHE A 250 20.02 4.28 -2.91
N GLN A 251 21.17 4.88 -2.65
CA GLN A 251 21.62 6.08 -3.37
C GLN A 251 21.81 5.82 -4.87
N SER A 252 22.36 4.67 -5.26
CA SER A 252 22.52 4.32 -6.68
C SER A 252 21.17 4.13 -7.38
N LEU A 253 20.20 3.48 -6.71
CA LEU A 253 18.83 3.35 -7.21
C LEU A 253 18.14 4.71 -7.34
N LEU A 254 18.32 5.57 -6.34
CA LEU A 254 17.72 6.90 -6.32
C LEU A 254 18.30 7.82 -7.39
N HIS A 255 19.62 7.73 -7.64
CA HIS A 255 20.26 8.45 -8.74
C HIS A 255 19.63 8.04 -10.09
N ARG A 256 19.46 6.74 -10.32
CA ARG A 256 18.79 6.24 -11.52
C ARG A 256 17.34 6.73 -11.63
N ALA A 257 16.62 6.80 -10.50
CA ALA A 257 15.26 7.34 -10.47
C ALA A 257 15.25 8.84 -10.85
N PHE A 258 16.20 9.63 -10.37
CA PHE A 258 16.31 11.05 -10.69
C PHE A 258 16.66 11.28 -12.17
N ASP A 259 17.55 10.49 -12.75
CA ASP A 259 17.82 10.53 -14.20
C ASP A 259 16.55 10.30 -15.00
N PHE A 260 15.76 9.28 -14.61
CA PHE A 260 14.50 8.97 -15.26
C PHE A 260 13.46 10.10 -15.10
N PHE A 261 13.28 10.63 -13.90
CA PHE A 261 12.34 11.72 -13.64
C PHE A 261 12.77 13.03 -14.35
N GLY A 262 14.07 13.30 -14.41
CA GLY A 262 14.61 14.42 -15.18
C GLY A 262 14.34 14.29 -16.68
N TRP A 263 14.60 13.10 -17.25
CA TRP A 263 14.27 12.80 -18.64
C TRP A 263 12.77 12.94 -18.93
N ALA A 264 11.93 12.44 -18.03
CA ALA A 264 10.47 12.55 -18.12
C ALA A 264 9.95 13.97 -17.83
N LYS A 265 10.80 14.91 -17.44
CA LYS A 265 10.42 16.30 -17.06
C LYS A 265 9.40 16.36 -15.92
N VAL A 266 9.61 15.54 -14.92
CA VAL A 266 8.80 15.54 -13.69
C VAL A 266 9.07 16.81 -12.91
N ASP A 267 8.04 17.49 -12.41
CA ASP A 267 8.14 18.71 -11.61
C ASP A 267 8.43 18.41 -10.13
N VAL A 268 7.76 17.39 -9.59
CA VAL A 268 7.82 17.02 -8.17
C VAL A 268 7.78 15.51 -7.99
N ILE A 269 8.58 15.02 -7.05
CA ILE A 269 8.68 13.60 -6.68
C ILE A 269 8.11 13.41 -5.28
N PHE A 270 7.27 12.39 -5.09
CA PHE A 270 6.69 12.03 -3.81
C PHE A 270 7.15 10.65 -3.34
N ALA A 271 7.23 10.48 -2.02
CA ALA A 271 7.54 9.21 -1.38
C ALA A 271 6.82 9.07 -0.05
N TRP A 272 6.40 7.85 0.30
CA TRP A 272 6.01 7.51 1.66
C TRP A 272 7.18 6.86 2.38
N CYS A 273 7.54 7.40 3.53
CA CYS A 273 8.60 6.85 4.36
C CYS A 273 8.38 7.26 5.81
N PHE A 274 8.28 6.32 6.72
CA PHE A 274 8.17 6.61 8.14
C PHE A 274 9.47 7.19 8.70
N PRO A 275 9.39 8.13 9.65
CA PRO A 275 10.60 8.70 10.29
C PRO A 275 11.51 7.67 10.94
N SER A 276 10.98 6.54 11.40
CA SER A 276 11.73 5.42 11.98
C SER A 276 12.40 4.49 10.97
N ASN A 277 12.18 4.73 9.68
CA ASN A 277 12.78 3.94 8.61
C ASN A 277 14.19 4.44 8.29
N THR A 278 15.15 3.54 8.07
CA THR A 278 16.53 3.88 7.69
C THR A 278 16.58 4.74 6.42
N TYR A 279 15.65 4.55 5.49
CA TYR A 279 15.55 5.34 4.27
C TYR A 279 15.08 6.78 4.50
N PHE A 280 14.41 7.08 5.61
CA PHE A 280 13.88 8.42 5.89
C PHE A 280 15.01 9.46 5.95
N GLU A 281 16.05 9.20 6.73
CA GLU A 281 17.20 10.10 6.84
C GLU A 281 17.91 10.27 5.49
N MET A 282 17.94 9.22 4.67
CA MET A 282 18.56 9.26 3.35
C MET A 282 17.78 10.20 2.41
N ILE A 283 16.46 10.05 2.29
CA ILE A 283 15.64 10.92 1.43
C ILE A 283 15.56 12.35 1.98
N TYR A 284 15.53 12.51 3.32
CA TYR A 284 15.54 13.83 3.95
C TYR A 284 16.85 14.59 3.67
N SER A 285 18.01 13.92 3.74
CA SER A 285 19.32 14.50 3.48
C SER A 285 19.47 14.98 2.04
N ILE A 286 18.79 14.34 1.08
CA ILE A 286 18.81 14.71 -0.34
C ILE A 286 17.90 15.90 -0.64
N GLY A 287 17.00 16.26 0.28
CA GLY A 287 16.16 17.44 0.15
C GLY A 287 14.65 17.17 0.12
N PHE A 288 14.20 15.94 0.27
CA PHE A 288 12.77 15.68 0.49
C PHE A 288 12.29 16.36 1.77
N ARG A 289 11.10 16.91 1.72
CA ARG A 289 10.45 17.55 2.88
C ARG A 289 9.02 17.07 3.02
N PRO A 290 8.48 17.01 4.26
CA PRO A 290 7.10 16.60 4.48
C PRO A 290 6.10 17.59 3.86
N THR A 291 5.08 17.05 3.20
CA THR A 291 3.95 17.84 2.67
C THR A 291 3.03 18.34 3.80
N GLY A 292 2.05 19.18 3.44
CA GLY A 292 1.02 19.65 4.38
C GLY A 292 -0.05 18.60 4.72
N PHE A 293 -0.11 17.45 4.02
CA PHE A 293 -1.18 16.46 4.18
C PHE A 293 -0.74 15.31 5.08
N ASN A 294 -1.57 14.99 6.08
CA ASN A 294 -1.39 13.82 6.92
C ASN A 294 -2.01 12.58 6.28
N THR A 295 -1.41 11.44 6.54
CA THR A 295 -1.97 10.12 6.27
C THR A 295 -2.14 9.41 7.61
N HIS A 296 -3.35 8.95 7.90
CA HIS A 296 -3.63 8.19 9.12
C HIS A 296 -3.29 6.72 8.87
N PHE A 297 -2.46 6.16 9.72
CA PHE A 297 -2.21 4.73 9.77
C PHE A 297 -2.92 4.14 10.99
N ALA A 298 -3.82 3.20 10.75
CA ALA A 298 -4.61 2.58 11.79
C ALA A 298 -4.76 1.08 11.56
N LEU A 299 -5.05 0.34 12.63
CA LEU A 299 -5.31 -1.08 12.56
C LEU A 299 -6.52 -1.49 13.40
N LYS A 300 -7.18 -2.57 12.97
CA LYS A 300 -8.26 -3.26 13.68
C LYS A 300 -7.75 -4.61 14.16
N PRO A 301 -7.63 -4.84 15.46
CA PRO A 301 -7.37 -6.15 16.01
C PRO A 301 -8.52 -7.13 15.69
N ILE A 302 -8.17 -8.35 15.28
CA ILE A 302 -9.15 -9.42 14.99
C ILE A 302 -8.98 -10.58 15.98
N LYS A 303 -7.75 -11.01 16.25
CA LYS A 303 -7.42 -11.93 17.33
C LYS A 303 -7.00 -11.16 18.58
N ASN A 304 -7.30 -11.69 19.74
CA ASN A 304 -6.81 -11.16 21.03
C ASN A 304 -5.34 -11.56 21.24
N ASN A 305 -4.46 -10.98 20.42
CA ASN A 305 -3.02 -11.14 20.57
C ASN A 305 -2.47 -9.92 21.33
N ASP A 306 -1.30 -10.07 21.91
CA ASP A 306 -0.54 -8.93 22.42
C ASP A 306 -0.19 -7.98 21.27
N LEU A 307 -0.95 -6.89 21.18
CA LEU A 307 -0.87 -5.89 20.12
C LEU A 307 0.20 -4.82 20.38
N ALA A 308 0.87 -4.89 21.54
CA ALA A 308 1.77 -3.82 21.97
C ALA A 308 2.87 -3.51 20.95
N ASP A 309 3.35 -4.53 20.19
CA ASP A 309 4.35 -4.32 19.15
C ASP A 309 3.74 -3.84 17.81
N LEU A 310 2.48 -4.18 17.54
CA LEU A 310 1.77 -3.67 16.35
C LEU A 310 1.39 -2.19 16.49
N THR A 311 1.19 -1.71 17.71
CA THR A 311 0.85 -0.30 17.98
C THR A 311 2.07 0.63 18.02
N LYS A 312 3.27 0.08 18.03
CA LYS A 312 4.52 0.87 17.94
C LYS A 312 4.81 1.22 16.48
N TYR A 313 4.57 2.47 16.10
CA TYR A 313 4.80 2.92 14.71
C TYR A 313 6.26 2.71 14.26
N ASP A 314 7.23 2.83 15.17
CA ASP A 314 8.66 2.64 14.89
C ASP A 314 9.00 1.23 14.39
N ASN A 315 8.15 0.27 14.69
CA ASN A 315 8.33 -1.11 14.23
C ASN A 315 7.82 -1.32 12.79
N TRP A 316 7.13 -0.37 12.17
CA TRP A 316 6.55 -0.55 10.86
C TRP A 316 7.45 -0.05 9.73
N PHE A 317 7.53 -0.86 8.69
CA PHE A 317 8.03 -0.46 7.38
C PHE A 317 6.84 -0.27 6.44
N ILE A 318 6.58 0.97 6.06
CA ILE A 318 5.47 1.37 5.20
C ILE A 318 6.01 2.20 4.04
N THR A 319 5.55 1.86 2.84
CA THR A 319 5.75 2.61 1.60
C THR A 319 4.41 2.81 0.89
N MET A 320 4.41 3.48 -0.27
CA MET A 320 3.21 3.61 -1.09
C MET A 320 2.66 2.26 -1.59
N ALA A 321 3.51 1.22 -1.65
CA ALA A 321 3.09 -0.13 -2.02
C ALA A 321 2.09 -0.76 -1.05
N ASP A 322 2.05 -0.32 0.20
CA ASP A 322 1.15 -0.84 1.23
C ASP A 322 -0.27 -0.27 1.14
N SER A 323 -0.52 0.66 0.21
CA SER A 323 -1.80 1.31 -0.04
C SER A 323 -2.39 0.92 -1.40
N ASP A 324 -3.71 1.08 -1.56
CA ASP A 324 -4.42 0.97 -2.86
C ASP A 324 -4.52 2.30 -3.62
N ALA A 325 -3.97 3.37 -3.06
CA ALA A 325 -4.01 4.71 -3.64
C ALA A 325 -2.95 4.96 -4.72
N PHE A 326 -1.89 4.13 -4.80
CA PHE A 326 -0.70 4.37 -5.63
C PHE A 326 -0.43 3.26 -6.65
#